data_2e65f46a51694dca791801e996e46b5e
#
_entry.id   2e65f46a51694dca791801e996e46b5e
#
_cell.length_a   1.000
_cell.length_b   1.000
_cell.length_c   1.000
_cell.angle_alpha   90.00
_cell.angle_beta   90.00
_cell.angle_gamma   90.00
#
_symmetry.space_group_name_H-M   'P 1'
#
loop_
_entity.id
_entity.type
_entity.pdbx_description
1 polymer ?
#
loop_
_entity_poly.entity_id
_entity_poly.type
_entity_poly.pdbx_seq_one_letter_code
_entity_poly.pdbx_strand_id
1 'polypeptide(L)'
;MKPEDDLRLAARVDVPVLVTAGSRRQRTLCARLIHDSRGYERPFVTFSVDDPGEVVEKSNGSWRVYDREDIVLRRQFELARGGTLFIDDIALLRAATQALLHSLLDERLRRLPSGTVSDARVRLVAGASRHLDTERATGAFCTPLFYRLNVIHIDLMSHARLTPLVADARPSLSGFGR
;
A
#
# COMPACT_ATOMS: atom_id res chain seq x y z
N MET A 1 -16.60 7.96 12.12
CA MET A 1 -15.95 6.84 12.83
C MET A 1 -14.60 7.35 13.32
N LYS A 2 -14.08 6.91 14.45
CA LYS A 2 -12.76 7.38 14.91
C LYS A 2 -11.67 6.62 14.14
N PRO A 3 -10.57 7.26 13.73
CA PRO A 3 -9.50 6.60 12.99
C PRO A 3 -8.91 5.37 13.70
N GLU A 4 -9.01 5.32 15.02
CA GLU A 4 -8.62 4.15 15.82
C GLU A 4 -9.51 2.92 15.56
N ASP A 5 -10.81 3.13 15.37
CA ASP A 5 -11.74 2.05 15.06
C ASP A 5 -11.52 1.54 13.63
N ASP A 6 -11.24 2.46 12.70
CA ASP A 6 -10.89 2.11 11.31
C ASP A 6 -9.56 1.35 11.24
N LEU A 7 -8.56 1.74 12.06
CA LEU A 7 -7.30 1.01 12.15
C LEU A 7 -7.49 -0.40 12.73
N ARG A 8 -8.31 -0.55 13.78
CA ARG A 8 -8.64 -1.86 14.35
C ARG A 8 -9.39 -2.75 13.36
N LEU A 9 -10.32 -2.16 12.60
CA LEU A 9 -11.03 -2.87 11.55
C LEU A 9 -10.05 -3.31 10.45
N ALA A 10 -9.20 -2.38 9.98
CA ALA A 10 -8.17 -2.65 8.99
C ALA A 10 -7.24 -3.78 9.44
N ALA A 11 -6.88 -3.88 10.71
CA ALA A 11 -6.05 -4.94 11.25
C ALA A 11 -6.68 -6.35 11.10
N ARG A 12 -8.01 -6.45 11.09
CA ARG A 12 -8.76 -7.73 11.13
C ARG A 12 -9.18 -8.25 9.77
N VAL A 13 -9.35 -7.38 8.78
CA VAL A 13 -9.91 -7.75 7.47
C VAL A 13 -8.89 -7.62 6.35
N ASP A 14 -9.04 -8.43 5.29
CA ASP A 14 -8.12 -8.47 4.14
C ASP A 14 -8.69 -7.68 2.96
N VAL A 15 -8.91 -6.40 3.17
CA VAL A 15 -9.38 -5.48 2.14
C VAL A 15 -8.36 -4.35 1.92
N PRO A 16 -8.39 -3.66 0.78
CA PRO A 16 -7.59 -2.47 0.57
C PRO A 16 -7.89 -1.39 1.60
N VAL A 17 -6.85 -0.67 2.01
CA VAL A 17 -6.94 0.42 2.99
C VAL A 17 -6.33 1.68 2.39
N LEU A 18 -7.07 2.79 2.47
CA LEU A 18 -6.57 4.12 2.13
C LEU A 18 -6.22 4.86 3.42
N VAL A 19 -4.99 5.35 3.52
CA VAL A 19 -4.49 6.16 4.64
C VAL A 19 -4.21 7.57 4.16
N THR A 20 -4.97 8.55 4.62
CA THR A 20 -4.73 9.96 4.29
C THR A 20 -4.03 10.66 5.46
N ALA A 21 -2.81 11.15 5.22
CA ALA A 21 -2.01 11.89 6.20
C ALA A 21 -0.99 12.77 5.51
N GLY A 22 -0.76 13.98 5.99
CA GLY A 22 0.21 14.92 5.42
C GLY A 22 1.66 14.44 5.54
N SER A 23 1.98 13.67 6.58
CA SER A 23 3.34 13.15 6.80
C SER A 23 3.52 11.74 6.24
N ARG A 24 4.56 11.54 5.42
CA ARG A 24 5.01 10.22 4.95
C ARG A 24 5.22 9.25 6.12
N ARG A 25 5.84 9.74 7.21
CA ARG A 25 6.09 8.94 8.42
C ARG A 25 4.78 8.38 9.00
N GLN A 26 3.73 9.19 9.09
CA GLN A 26 2.43 8.75 9.61
C GLN A 26 1.81 7.69 8.70
N ARG A 27 1.84 7.89 7.37
CA ARG A 27 1.33 6.92 6.40
C ARG A 27 2.06 5.59 6.51
N THR A 28 3.41 5.62 6.54
CA THR A 28 4.25 4.43 6.67
C THR A 28 4.01 3.69 7.98
N LEU A 29 3.94 4.40 9.11
CA LEU A 29 3.69 3.78 10.42
C LEU A 29 2.31 3.13 10.48
N CYS A 30 1.28 3.79 9.94
CA CYS A 30 -0.07 3.23 9.87
C CYS A 30 -0.07 1.93 9.03
N ALA A 31 0.59 1.95 7.86
CA ALA A 31 0.72 0.78 7.00
C ALA A 31 1.46 -0.38 7.69
N ARG A 32 2.51 -0.07 8.46
CA ARG A 32 3.25 -1.06 9.26
C ARG A 32 2.37 -1.67 10.34
N LEU A 33 1.65 -0.87 11.12
CA LEU A 33 0.73 -1.36 12.16
C LEU A 33 -0.33 -2.32 11.58
N ILE A 34 -0.87 -1.97 10.40
CA ILE A 34 -1.82 -2.82 9.69
C ILE A 34 -1.18 -4.14 9.25
N HIS A 35 0.07 -4.09 8.76
CA HIS A 35 0.81 -5.27 8.34
C HIS A 35 1.15 -6.17 9.54
N ASP A 36 1.76 -5.60 10.59
CA ASP A 36 2.26 -6.32 11.75
C ASP A 36 1.15 -7.05 12.52
N SER A 37 -0.09 -6.54 12.43
CA SER A 37 -1.26 -7.22 13.02
C SER A 37 -1.53 -8.62 12.45
N ARG A 38 -0.90 -8.98 11.32
CA ARG A 38 -1.08 -10.26 10.61
C ARG A 38 0.13 -11.20 10.66
N GLY A 39 1.19 -10.81 11.34
CA GLY A 39 2.43 -11.58 11.50
C GLY A 39 3.61 -11.00 10.76
N TYR A 40 4.71 -10.89 11.48
CA TYR A 40 5.96 -10.26 11.02
C TYR A 40 6.71 -11.05 9.93
N GLU A 41 6.37 -12.30 9.71
CA GLU A 41 7.08 -13.16 8.75
C GLU A 41 6.67 -12.94 7.29
N ARG A 42 5.61 -12.17 7.05
CA ARG A 42 5.12 -11.88 5.71
C ARG A 42 5.87 -10.70 5.09
N PRO A 43 6.05 -10.66 3.76
CA PRO A 43 6.74 -9.56 3.11
C PRO A 43 5.95 -8.24 3.27
N PHE A 44 6.66 -7.17 3.64
CA PHE A 44 6.19 -5.80 3.59
C PHE A 44 6.99 -5.04 2.54
N VAL A 45 6.37 -4.77 1.42
CA VAL A 45 7.02 -4.11 0.28
C VAL A 45 6.48 -2.69 0.16
N THR A 46 7.37 -1.74 0.00
CA THR A 46 7.03 -0.32 -0.18
C THR A 46 7.31 0.11 -1.61
N PHE A 47 6.33 0.75 -2.23
CA PHE A 47 6.48 1.47 -3.47
C PHE A 47 6.26 2.97 -3.21
N SER A 48 7.28 3.80 -3.48
CA SER A 48 7.17 5.27 -3.39
C SER A 48 7.06 5.83 -4.78
N VAL A 49 6.07 6.69 -5.01
CA VAL A 49 5.88 7.33 -6.33
C VAL A 49 6.96 8.36 -6.60
N ASP A 50 7.44 9.08 -5.57
CA ASP A 50 8.52 10.06 -5.69
C ASP A 50 9.88 9.42 -6.01
N ASP A 51 10.07 8.18 -5.55
CA ASP A 51 11.28 7.40 -5.75
C ASP A 51 10.89 5.92 -5.93
N PRO A 52 10.43 5.54 -7.12
CA PRO A 52 9.97 4.18 -7.39
C PRO A 52 11.12 3.16 -7.35
N GLY A 53 12.36 3.62 -7.38
CA GLY A 53 13.54 2.78 -7.49
C GLY A 53 13.79 2.30 -8.93
N GLU A 54 14.80 1.48 -9.07
CA GLU A 54 15.19 0.88 -10.35
C GLU A 54 14.99 -0.63 -10.31
N VAL A 55 14.59 -1.20 -11.43
CA VAL A 55 14.62 -2.64 -11.65
C VAL A 55 15.78 -2.98 -12.58
N VAL A 56 16.71 -3.78 -12.08
CA VAL A 56 17.85 -4.25 -12.84
C VAL A 56 17.61 -5.70 -13.22
N GLU A 57 17.54 -5.98 -14.51
CA GLU A 57 17.35 -7.34 -15.03
C GLU A 57 18.50 -7.73 -15.94
N LYS A 58 18.97 -8.99 -15.82
CA LYS A 58 19.94 -9.58 -16.73
C LYS A 58 19.19 -10.29 -17.85
N SER A 59 19.33 -9.80 -19.06
CA SER A 59 18.75 -10.41 -20.26
C SER A 59 19.83 -10.58 -21.33
N ASN A 60 19.97 -11.80 -21.85
CA ASN A 60 20.94 -12.14 -22.93
C ASN A 60 22.37 -11.65 -22.65
N GLY A 61 22.83 -11.78 -21.40
CA GLY A 61 24.19 -11.39 -21.01
C GLY A 61 24.37 -9.89 -20.72
N SER A 62 23.37 -9.07 -20.97
CA SER A 62 23.38 -7.62 -20.69
C SER A 62 22.49 -7.28 -19.51
N TRP A 63 22.93 -6.28 -18.73
CA TRP A 63 22.12 -5.71 -17.66
C TRP A 63 21.22 -4.62 -18.24
N ARG A 64 19.92 -4.68 -17.94
CA ARG A 64 18.96 -3.63 -18.27
C ARG A 64 18.45 -3.00 -16.99
N VAL A 65 18.46 -1.68 -16.96
CA VAL A 65 17.88 -0.88 -15.88
C VAL A 65 16.54 -0.33 -16.35
N TYR A 66 15.52 -0.57 -15.59
CA TYR A 66 14.18 -0.03 -15.83
C TYR A 66 13.84 0.95 -14.72
N ASP A 67 13.59 2.19 -15.09
CA ASP A 67 13.18 3.29 -14.23
C ASP A 67 11.69 3.65 -14.38
N ARG A 68 10.99 2.91 -15.24
CA ARG A 68 9.59 3.16 -15.50
C ARG A 68 8.73 2.69 -14.32
N GLU A 69 7.93 3.62 -13.79
CA GLU A 69 7.02 3.44 -12.66
C GLU A 69 6.14 2.17 -12.78
N ASP A 70 5.61 1.90 -13.98
CA ASP A 70 4.76 0.72 -14.25
C ASP A 70 5.52 -0.61 -14.15
N ILE A 71 6.78 -0.66 -14.57
CA ILE A 71 7.63 -1.87 -14.50
C ILE A 71 8.01 -2.12 -13.04
N VAL A 72 8.43 -1.07 -12.34
CA VAL A 72 8.80 -1.17 -10.93
C VAL A 72 7.58 -1.58 -10.09
N LEU A 73 6.41 -0.97 -10.31
CA LEU A 73 5.20 -1.34 -9.60
C LEU A 73 4.83 -2.82 -9.79
N ARG A 74 4.92 -3.36 -11.03
CA ARG A 74 4.69 -4.79 -11.26
C ARG A 74 5.64 -5.65 -10.45
N ARG A 75 6.92 -5.29 -10.44
CA ARG A 75 7.94 -6.03 -9.68
C ARG A 75 7.65 -5.99 -8.18
N GLN A 76 7.33 -4.83 -7.63
CA GLN A 76 7.00 -4.68 -6.21
C GLN A 76 5.74 -5.46 -5.84
N PHE A 77 4.76 -5.48 -6.74
CA PHE A 77 3.54 -6.26 -6.56
C PHE A 77 3.82 -7.76 -6.46
N GLU A 78 4.72 -8.30 -7.31
CA GLU A 78 5.14 -9.69 -7.25
C GLU A 78 5.92 -10.01 -5.96
N LEU A 79 6.82 -9.12 -5.54
CA LEU A 79 7.57 -9.27 -4.29
C LEU A 79 6.70 -9.23 -3.04
N ALA A 80 5.56 -8.56 -3.10
CA ALA A 80 4.60 -8.45 -2.01
C ALA A 80 3.65 -9.66 -1.89
N ARG A 81 3.81 -10.70 -2.72
CA ARG A 81 2.94 -11.89 -2.67
C ARG A 81 2.92 -12.53 -1.28
N GLY A 82 1.75 -12.83 -0.80
CA GLY A 82 1.52 -13.37 0.55
C GLY A 82 1.63 -12.33 1.67
N GLY A 83 1.98 -11.09 1.35
CA GLY A 83 2.20 -10.03 2.31
C GLY A 83 1.44 -8.74 1.99
N THR A 84 2.09 -7.61 2.20
CA THR A 84 1.51 -6.27 2.05
C THR A 84 2.35 -5.44 1.08
N LEU A 85 1.69 -4.83 0.10
CA LEU A 85 2.24 -3.74 -0.70
C LEU A 85 1.72 -2.43 -0.15
N PHE A 86 2.62 -1.58 0.31
CA PHE A 86 2.34 -0.20 0.68
C PHE A 86 2.76 0.73 -0.46
N ILE A 87 1.79 1.46 -1.03
CA ILE A 87 2.05 2.49 -2.04
C ILE A 87 1.98 3.85 -1.34
N ASP A 88 3.12 4.54 -1.24
CA ASP A 88 3.15 5.88 -0.64
C ASP A 88 2.86 6.95 -1.69
N ASP A 89 2.00 7.87 -1.30
CA ASP A 89 1.49 9.00 -2.09
C ASP A 89 0.87 8.62 -3.44
N ILE A 90 -0.12 7.75 -3.37
CA ILE A 90 -0.82 7.20 -4.54
C ILE A 90 -1.45 8.28 -5.45
N ALA A 91 -1.70 9.50 -4.91
CA ALA A 91 -2.20 10.64 -5.67
C ALA A 91 -1.24 11.10 -6.78
N LEU A 92 0.04 10.76 -6.69
CA LEU A 92 1.07 11.14 -7.64
C LEU A 92 1.26 10.13 -8.78
N LEU A 93 0.60 8.96 -8.72
CA LEU A 93 0.66 7.95 -9.78
C LEU A 93 0.22 8.52 -11.13
N ARG A 94 0.99 8.26 -12.18
CA ARG A 94 0.59 8.58 -13.56
C ARG A 94 -0.65 7.79 -13.96
N ALA A 95 -1.47 8.33 -14.85
CA ALA A 95 -2.71 7.69 -15.29
C ALA A 95 -2.51 6.26 -15.82
N ALA A 96 -1.41 6.00 -16.55
CA ALA A 96 -1.06 4.66 -17.02
C ALA A 96 -0.82 3.68 -15.86
N THR A 97 -0.11 4.12 -14.81
CA THR A 97 0.18 3.32 -13.64
C THR A 97 -1.06 3.12 -12.76
N GLN A 98 -1.96 4.10 -12.70
CA GLN A 98 -3.27 3.94 -12.05
C GLN A 98 -4.11 2.85 -12.74
N ALA A 99 -4.16 2.86 -14.09
CA ALA A 99 -4.84 1.84 -14.87
C ALA A 99 -4.22 0.45 -14.69
N LEU A 100 -2.89 0.37 -14.65
CA LEU A 100 -2.16 -0.86 -14.36
C LEU A 100 -2.51 -1.40 -12.97
N LEU A 101 -2.45 -0.57 -11.93
CA LEU A 101 -2.77 -0.98 -10.56
C LEU A 101 -4.20 -1.49 -10.46
N HIS A 102 -5.16 -0.80 -11.10
CA HIS A 102 -6.55 -1.23 -11.17
C HIS A 102 -6.66 -2.63 -11.81
N SER A 103 -5.97 -2.85 -12.93
CA SER A 103 -5.95 -4.15 -13.64
C SER A 103 -5.36 -5.26 -12.77
N LEU A 104 -4.22 -5.00 -12.08
CA LEU A 104 -3.60 -5.97 -11.17
C LEU A 104 -4.51 -6.37 -10.01
N LEU A 105 -5.30 -5.43 -9.49
CA LEU A 105 -6.29 -5.70 -8.45
C LEU A 105 -7.48 -6.51 -8.99
N ASP A 106 -7.89 -6.31 -10.24
CA ASP A 106 -8.97 -7.06 -10.87
C ASP A 106 -8.59 -8.49 -11.22
N GLU A 107 -7.40 -8.71 -11.78
CA GLU A 107 -6.90 -10.05 -12.08
C GLU A 107 -6.90 -10.96 -10.85
N ARG A 108 -6.65 -10.39 -9.68
CA ARG A 108 -6.64 -11.12 -8.41
C ARG A 108 -8.01 -11.66 -8.03
N LEU A 109 -9.09 -10.94 -8.33
CA LEU A 109 -10.46 -11.42 -8.07
C LEU A 109 -10.87 -12.54 -9.01
N ARG A 110 -10.34 -12.56 -10.24
CA ARG A 110 -10.69 -13.54 -11.27
C ARG A 110 -9.94 -14.86 -11.13
N ARG A 111 -8.73 -14.86 -10.54
CA ARG A 111 -7.85 -16.04 -10.45
C ARG A 111 -8.06 -16.89 -9.20
N LEU A 112 -9.14 -16.72 -8.46
CA LEU A 112 -9.46 -17.59 -7.33
C LEU A 112 -10.18 -18.83 -7.86
N PRO A 113 -9.54 -20.03 -7.88
CA PRO A 113 -10.28 -21.27 -7.93
C PRO A 113 -11.13 -21.33 -6.66
N SER A 114 -12.40 -21.66 -6.79
CA SER A 114 -13.30 -21.86 -5.67
C SER A 114 -12.66 -22.87 -4.70
N GLY A 115 -12.31 -22.43 -3.49
CA GLY A 115 -11.88 -23.31 -2.40
C GLY A 115 -10.45 -23.22 -1.90
N THR A 116 -9.54 -22.53 -2.56
CA THR A 116 -8.19 -22.30 -2.01
C THR A 116 -8.05 -20.87 -1.52
N VAL A 117 -7.91 -20.68 -0.21
CA VAL A 117 -7.41 -19.42 0.36
C VAL A 117 -5.96 -19.30 -0.11
N SER A 118 -5.74 -18.59 -1.20
CA SER A 118 -4.40 -18.44 -1.74
C SER A 118 -3.57 -17.59 -0.78
N ASP A 119 -2.59 -18.21 -0.12
CA ASP A 119 -1.53 -17.52 0.64
C ASP A 119 -0.72 -16.53 -0.22
N ALA A 120 -0.94 -16.51 -1.51
CA ALA A 120 -0.29 -15.64 -2.49
C ALA A 120 -0.96 -14.27 -2.68
N ARG A 121 -2.00 -13.92 -1.89
CA ARG A 121 -2.64 -12.60 -2.01
C ARG A 121 -1.72 -11.49 -1.53
N VAL A 122 -1.65 -10.41 -2.30
CA VAL A 122 -1.02 -9.15 -1.87
C VAL A 122 -2.09 -8.30 -1.19
N ARG A 123 -1.92 -7.89 0.02
CA ARG A 123 -2.72 -6.86 0.66
C ARG A 123 -2.25 -5.49 0.20
N LEU A 124 -3.18 -4.61 -0.18
CA LEU A 124 -2.83 -3.25 -0.57
C LEU A 124 -3.14 -2.26 0.55
N VAL A 125 -2.15 -1.45 0.91
CA VAL A 125 -2.32 -0.25 1.71
C VAL A 125 -1.85 0.93 0.87
N ALA A 126 -2.74 1.88 0.61
CA ALA A 126 -2.45 3.09 -0.17
C ALA A 126 -2.32 4.29 0.78
N GLY A 127 -1.21 5.00 0.72
CA GLY A 127 -1.01 6.28 1.39
C GLY A 127 -1.33 7.44 0.45
N ALA A 128 -1.94 8.52 0.96
CA ALA A 128 -2.16 9.75 0.22
C ALA A 128 -1.81 10.96 1.11
N SER A 129 -1.08 11.92 0.54
CA SER A 129 -0.70 13.17 1.24
C SER A 129 -1.86 14.19 1.29
N ARG A 130 -2.94 13.91 0.57
CA ARG A 130 -4.15 14.74 0.45
C ARG A 130 -5.37 13.87 0.18
N HIS A 131 -6.56 14.44 0.36
CA HIS A 131 -7.80 13.74 0.03
C HIS A 131 -7.92 13.51 -1.49
N LEU A 132 -8.20 12.27 -1.88
CA LEU A 132 -8.30 11.89 -3.30
C LEU A 132 -9.60 12.35 -3.98
N ASP A 133 -10.57 12.87 -3.23
CA ASP A 133 -11.86 13.31 -3.78
C ASP A 133 -11.71 14.46 -4.77
N THR A 134 -10.80 15.40 -4.49
CA THR A 134 -10.49 16.51 -5.40
C THR A 134 -9.83 16.01 -6.67
N GLU A 135 -8.85 15.12 -6.56
CA GLU A 135 -8.14 14.54 -7.71
C GLU A 135 -9.10 13.72 -8.59
N ARG A 136 -10.04 13.01 -7.95
CA ARG A 136 -11.09 12.27 -8.65
C ARG A 136 -12.07 13.21 -9.36
N ALA A 137 -12.49 14.30 -8.71
CA ALA A 137 -13.43 15.26 -9.29
C ALA A 137 -12.85 15.99 -10.50
N THR A 138 -11.54 16.23 -10.53
CA THR A 138 -10.82 16.84 -11.66
C THR A 138 -10.42 15.84 -12.75
N GLY A 139 -10.64 14.54 -12.52
CA GLY A 139 -10.23 13.48 -13.44
C GLY A 139 -8.73 13.12 -13.35
N ALA A 140 -7.97 13.70 -12.43
CA ALA A 140 -6.56 13.39 -12.22
C ALA A 140 -6.38 12.01 -11.55
N PHE A 141 -7.40 11.52 -10.84
CA PHE A 141 -7.39 10.19 -10.25
C PHE A 141 -8.52 9.31 -10.78
N CYS A 142 -8.18 8.09 -11.16
CA CYS A 142 -9.08 7.10 -11.73
C CYS A 142 -10.21 6.73 -10.74
N THR A 143 -11.45 7.05 -11.09
CA THR A 143 -12.62 6.80 -10.25
C THR A 143 -12.83 5.31 -9.91
N PRO A 144 -12.72 4.35 -10.83
CA PRO A 144 -12.78 2.93 -10.49
C PRO A 144 -11.69 2.50 -9.49
N LEU A 145 -10.46 2.99 -9.66
CA LEU A 145 -9.37 2.70 -8.72
C LEU A 145 -9.66 3.29 -7.34
N PHE A 146 -10.16 4.52 -7.26
CA PHE A 146 -10.55 5.16 -6.00
C PHE A 146 -11.51 4.27 -5.18
N TYR A 147 -12.60 3.82 -5.78
CA TYR A 147 -13.56 2.96 -5.07
C TYR A 147 -12.98 1.60 -4.67
N ARG A 148 -12.00 1.11 -5.42
CA ARG A 148 -11.30 -0.12 -5.09
C ARG A 148 -10.38 0.02 -3.89
N LEU A 149 -9.77 1.21 -3.70
CA LEU A 149 -8.86 1.51 -2.60
C LEU A 149 -9.59 1.95 -1.34
N ASN A 150 -10.67 2.70 -1.49
CA ASN A 150 -11.40 3.36 -0.42
C ASN A 150 -12.43 2.42 0.25
N VAL A 151 -12.02 1.18 0.55
CA VAL A 151 -12.88 0.21 1.28
C VAL A 151 -12.83 0.49 2.78
N ILE A 152 -11.64 0.74 3.32
CA ILE A 152 -11.45 1.33 4.65
C ILE A 152 -10.62 2.58 4.47
N HIS A 153 -11.10 3.70 4.99
CA HIS A 153 -10.41 4.98 4.94
C HIS A 153 -9.98 5.41 6.34
N ILE A 154 -8.68 5.50 6.55
CA ILE A 154 -8.09 6.02 7.78
C ILE A 154 -7.63 7.45 7.52
N ASP A 155 -8.43 8.43 7.94
CA ASP A 155 -8.13 9.84 7.77
C ASP A 155 -7.43 10.40 9.03
N LEU A 156 -6.14 10.64 8.90
CA LEU A 156 -5.31 11.23 9.96
C LEU A 156 -5.16 12.76 9.81
N MET A 157 -5.63 13.36 8.69
CA MET A 157 -5.55 14.81 8.49
C MET A 157 -6.59 15.55 9.32
N SER A 158 -7.80 15.01 9.40
CA SER A 158 -8.91 15.59 10.16
C SER A 158 -8.79 15.36 11.68
N HIS A 159 -7.83 14.54 12.12
CA HIS A 159 -7.70 14.10 13.50
C HIS A 159 -6.27 14.28 14.05
N ALA A 160 -5.87 15.52 14.30
CA ALA A 160 -4.54 15.88 14.84
C ALA A 160 -4.18 15.20 16.20
N ARG A 161 -5.14 14.56 16.87
CA ARG A 161 -4.94 13.91 18.18
C ARG A 161 -4.39 12.49 18.12
N LEU A 162 -4.26 11.86 16.94
CA LEU A 162 -3.68 10.51 16.79
C LEU A 162 -2.17 10.51 16.58
N THR A 163 -1.56 11.67 16.48
CA THR A 163 -0.10 11.81 16.36
C THR A 163 0.66 11.10 17.51
N PRO A 164 0.18 11.05 18.78
CA PRO A 164 0.88 10.33 19.84
C PRO A 164 0.86 8.81 19.67
N LEU A 165 -0.26 8.21 19.26
CA LEU A 165 -0.38 6.75 19.13
C LEU A 165 0.54 6.16 18.05
N VAL A 166 0.74 6.92 16.98
CA VAL A 166 1.63 6.56 15.87
C VAL A 166 3.08 6.96 16.18
N ALA A 167 3.30 7.92 17.08
CA ALA A 167 4.64 8.35 17.49
C ALA A 167 5.29 7.42 18.53
N ASP A 168 4.49 6.77 19.39
CA ASP A 168 4.97 5.90 20.47
C ASP A 168 5.13 4.42 20.08
N ALA A 169 4.72 4.01 18.88
CA ALA A 169 5.01 2.69 18.34
C ALA A 169 6.50 2.59 17.97
N ARG A 170 7.37 2.57 18.99
CA ARG A 170 8.76 2.12 18.84
C ARG A 170 8.71 0.60 18.65
N PRO A 171 9.32 0.04 17.60
CA PRO A 171 9.61 -1.38 17.62
C PRO A 171 10.50 -1.64 18.82
N SER A 172 10.05 -2.46 19.76
CA SER A 172 10.86 -2.94 20.87
C SER A 172 11.94 -3.87 20.31
N LEU A 173 13.05 -3.29 19.87
CA LEU A 173 14.30 -4.00 19.60
C LEU A 173 15.00 -4.29 20.96
N SER A 174 14.36 -5.08 21.83
CA SER A 174 15.01 -5.62 23.00
C SER A 174 14.82 -7.14 23.00
N GLY A 175 15.77 -7.86 22.41
CA GLY A 175 15.76 -9.32 22.46
C GLY A 175 16.76 -10.02 21.55
N PHE A 176 17.94 -9.44 21.30
CA PHE A 176 19.10 -10.23 20.84
C PHE A 176 20.28 -9.93 21.76
N GLY A 177 20.38 -10.75 22.80
CA GLY A 177 21.49 -10.77 23.71
C GLY A 177 21.52 -12.12 24.42
N ARG A 178 22.18 -13.06 23.85
CA ARG A 178 23.13 -14.11 24.31
C ARG A 178 22.92 -15.42 23.55
#